data_b28fe69bffcda9295a283b0df75a0cd5
#
_entry.id   b28fe69bffcda9295a283b0df75a0cd5
#
_cell.length_a   1.000
_cell.length_b   1.000
_cell.length_c   1.000
_cell.angle_alpha   90.00
_cell.angle_beta   90.00
_cell.angle_gamma   90.00
#
_symmetry.space_group_name_H-M   'P 1'
#
loop_
_entity.id
_entity.type
_entity.pdbx_description
1 polymer ?
#
loop_
_entity_poly.entity_id
_entity_poly.type
_entity_poly.pdbx_seq_one_letter_code
_entity_poly.pdbx_strand_id
1 'polypeptide(L)'
;IIASFILSLLVYQFGFSPEQETKDWIIIAIKASFIFYVLKYFIDILFSYKIHAFFKETWFEGLLLFLIIINALSRSLLDESLLFWIGQQLELFHLENFYMLFIQFYFFILVGIELTKASTKLSLINISPPQLLILSFFILILVGTGLLMMPEMTKEVEYMPFFDALFTSISASCVTGLIVVDTATYFTQKGHIILMLLIQLGGLNILSFATLFAIFSKKGLGIKHQTIIQNHFSSESLLSGKGLLRKIFFFSIFIEIIGIILLYFSWNPELKFQHVEEQLFYSLFHSVSAFNNAGFTLFTDGLHHPLLHHSFNVHIIIGVLILFGAIGFPVIEDLLDIKRIKRAITSPLSSLKLSTRISLYTSIILIVFGMIMFYFLEQKNSLNNMNISAQLITSFFHSITRTAGFNTVDISLVGTPMLIIFIFLMFIGGAPGSFGGGIKTSTFTIILYSAMNTIRGKKKIEIGKRTVHSKLIHKAFSIFLFASSAIFICIFILSISDGDKGLMPIAFEAVSASSSTVKPVTPCRIFAISSFIAGSCDIII
;
A
#
# COMPACT_ATOMS: atom_id res chain seq x y z
N ILE A 1 7.14 -0.81 -28.60
CA ILE A 1 6.13 -0.08 -29.40
C ILE A 1 4.83 -0.88 -29.43
N ILE A 2 4.79 -2.12 -29.96
CA ILE A 2 3.55 -2.93 -30.05
C ILE A 2 2.93 -3.16 -28.68
N ALA A 3 3.70 -3.55 -27.67
CA ALA A 3 3.20 -3.74 -26.32
C ALA A 3 2.59 -2.46 -25.72
N SER A 4 3.23 -1.31 -25.94
CA SER A 4 2.70 -0.01 -25.49
C SER A 4 1.41 0.38 -26.22
N PHE A 5 1.32 0.05 -27.51
CA PHE A 5 0.10 0.28 -28.28
C PHE A 5 -1.05 -0.59 -27.77
N ILE A 6 -0.80 -1.88 -27.53
CA ILE A 6 -1.83 -2.78 -26.97
C ILE A 6 -2.26 -2.31 -25.58
N LEU A 7 -1.30 -1.91 -24.72
CA LEU A 7 -1.64 -1.38 -23.42
C LEU A 7 -2.56 -0.16 -23.53
N SER A 8 -2.29 0.77 -24.47
CA SER A 8 -3.18 1.92 -24.66
C SER A 8 -4.58 1.51 -25.14
N LEU A 9 -4.69 0.50 -26.03
CA LEU A 9 -5.98 -0.05 -26.44
C LEU A 9 -6.73 -0.73 -25.30
N LEU A 10 -6.03 -1.50 -24.45
CA LEU A 10 -6.61 -2.13 -23.28
C LEU A 10 -7.09 -1.09 -22.25
N VAL A 11 -6.29 -0.06 -22.00
CA VAL A 11 -6.66 1.05 -21.12
C VAL A 11 -7.88 1.79 -21.68
N TYR A 12 -7.92 2.02 -22.99
CA TYR A 12 -9.07 2.63 -23.64
C TYR A 12 -10.33 1.77 -23.51
N GLN A 13 -10.25 0.47 -23.78
CA GLN A 13 -11.38 -0.47 -23.63
C GLN A 13 -11.87 -0.56 -22.16
N PHE A 14 -10.96 -0.47 -21.20
CA PHE A 14 -11.29 -0.56 -19.78
C PHE A 14 -11.93 0.72 -19.25
N GLY A 15 -11.45 1.87 -19.70
CA GLY A 15 -11.80 3.19 -19.16
C GLY A 15 -12.92 3.91 -19.90
N PHE A 16 -13.21 3.51 -21.13
CA PHE A 16 -14.25 4.11 -21.97
C PHE A 16 -15.22 3.01 -22.42
N SER A 17 -16.48 3.34 -22.65
CA SER A 17 -17.49 2.44 -23.22
C SER A 17 -17.54 2.59 -24.74
N PRO A 18 -16.57 2.03 -25.51
CA PRO A 18 -16.56 2.18 -26.95
C PRO A 18 -17.79 1.51 -27.58
N GLU A 19 -18.26 2.06 -28.70
CA GLU A 19 -19.30 1.46 -29.52
C GLU A 19 -18.93 0.04 -29.96
N GLN A 20 -19.92 -0.77 -30.26
CA GLN A 20 -19.71 -2.21 -30.54
C GLN A 20 -18.72 -2.43 -31.69
N GLU A 21 -18.80 -1.63 -32.76
CA GLU A 21 -17.86 -1.68 -33.87
C GLU A 21 -16.41 -1.44 -33.44
N THR A 22 -16.19 -0.43 -32.58
CA THR A 22 -14.86 -0.11 -32.03
C THR A 22 -14.36 -1.24 -31.13
N LYS A 23 -15.23 -1.85 -30.32
CA LYS A 23 -14.89 -3.03 -29.49
C LYS A 23 -14.38 -4.18 -30.35
N ASP A 24 -15.06 -4.47 -31.45
CA ASP A 24 -14.69 -5.55 -32.36
C ASP A 24 -13.31 -5.28 -32.99
N TRP A 25 -13.04 -4.04 -33.42
CA TRP A 25 -11.71 -3.64 -33.91
C TRP A 25 -10.61 -3.78 -32.84
N ILE A 26 -10.88 -3.39 -31.60
CA ILE A 26 -9.93 -3.55 -30.48
C ILE A 26 -9.63 -5.03 -30.25
N ILE A 27 -10.65 -5.89 -30.24
CA ILE A 27 -10.50 -7.33 -30.08
C ILE A 27 -9.66 -7.93 -31.21
N ILE A 28 -9.88 -7.49 -32.46
CA ILE A 28 -9.08 -7.92 -33.62
C ILE A 28 -7.63 -7.48 -33.46
N ALA A 29 -7.38 -6.23 -33.05
CA ALA A 29 -6.03 -5.72 -32.82
C ALA A 29 -5.30 -6.48 -31.72
N ILE A 30 -5.98 -6.81 -30.60
CA ILE A 30 -5.44 -7.62 -29.51
C ILE A 30 -5.09 -9.03 -30.00
N LYS A 31 -5.99 -9.69 -30.75
CA LYS A 31 -5.76 -11.02 -31.33
C LYS A 31 -4.59 -11.02 -32.32
N ALA A 32 -4.52 -10.04 -33.21
CA ALA A 32 -3.42 -9.90 -34.15
C ALA A 32 -2.07 -9.71 -33.46
N SER A 33 -2.06 -8.87 -32.44
CA SER A 33 -0.86 -8.65 -31.62
C SER A 33 -0.44 -9.89 -30.84
N PHE A 34 -1.40 -10.67 -30.37
CA PHE A 34 -1.11 -11.94 -29.71
C PHE A 34 -0.43 -12.93 -30.67
N ILE A 35 -0.97 -13.08 -31.90
CA ILE A 35 -0.36 -13.90 -32.94
C ILE A 35 1.07 -13.44 -33.23
N PHE A 36 1.30 -12.13 -33.31
CA PHE A 36 2.65 -11.58 -33.46
C PHE A 36 3.60 -11.99 -32.33
N TYR A 37 3.17 -11.94 -31.05
CA TYR A 37 4.00 -12.34 -29.91
C TYR A 37 4.25 -13.85 -29.88
N VAL A 38 3.29 -14.67 -30.27
CA VAL A 38 3.47 -16.12 -30.43
C VAL A 38 4.53 -16.41 -31.49
N LEU A 39 4.42 -15.78 -32.66
CA LEU A 39 5.40 -15.93 -33.74
C LEU A 39 6.79 -15.45 -33.31
N LYS A 40 6.87 -14.30 -32.64
CA LYS A 40 8.12 -13.79 -32.08
C LYS A 40 8.75 -14.78 -31.09
N TYR A 41 7.96 -15.37 -30.20
CA TYR A 41 8.45 -16.33 -29.21
C TYR A 41 9.00 -17.60 -29.89
N PHE A 42 8.33 -18.10 -30.95
CA PHE A 42 8.83 -19.20 -31.76
C PHE A 42 10.13 -18.85 -32.49
N ILE A 43 10.21 -17.66 -33.07
CA ILE A 43 11.44 -17.18 -33.74
C ILE A 43 12.57 -17.09 -32.70
N ASP A 44 12.34 -16.54 -31.52
CA ASP A 44 13.31 -16.42 -30.45
C ASP A 44 13.81 -17.81 -29.98
N ILE A 45 12.95 -18.84 -29.98
CA ILE A 45 13.36 -20.25 -29.72
C ILE A 45 14.28 -20.77 -30.83
N LEU A 46 13.89 -20.59 -32.10
CA LEU A 46 14.64 -21.10 -33.26
C LEU A 46 16.04 -20.48 -33.37
N PHE A 47 16.17 -19.20 -33.04
CA PHE A 47 17.45 -18.48 -33.07
C PHE A 47 18.22 -18.52 -31.76
N SER A 48 17.73 -19.24 -30.73
CA SER A 48 18.40 -19.34 -29.44
C SER A 48 19.52 -20.37 -29.48
N TYR A 49 20.77 -19.94 -29.25
CA TYR A 49 21.95 -20.83 -29.21
C TYR A 49 21.93 -21.82 -28.03
N LYS A 50 21.19 -21.54 -26.95
CA LYS A 50 21.03 -22.36 -25.75
C LYS A 50 19.56 -22.53 -25.37
N ILE A 51 18.87 -23.41 -26.05
CA ILE A 51 17.43 -23.65 -25.89
C ILE A 51 17.03 -23.91 -24.42
N HIS A 52 17.80 -24.71 -23.69
CA HIS A 52 17.51 -25.03 -22.29
C HIS A 52 17.65 -23.81 -21.36
N ALA A 53 18.61 -22.94 -21.61
CA ALA A 53 18.76 -21.69 -20.89
C ALA A 53 17.62 -20.70 -21.22
N PHE A 54 17.19 -20.66 -22.49
CA PHE A 54 16.07 -19.86 -22.94
C PHE A 54 14.77 -20.28 -22.23
N PHE A 55 14.41 -21.57 -22.23
CA PHE A 55 13.22 -22.06 -21.52
C PHE A 55 13.28 -21.81 -20.01
N LYS A 56 14.42 -22.03 -19.39
CA LYS A 56 14.61 -21.70 -17.97
C LYS A 56 14.44 -20.21 -17.71
N GLU A 57 14.75 -19.44 -18.69
CA GLU A 57 14.70 -18.00 -18.62
C GLU A 57 13.32 -17.43 -18.94
N THR A 58 12.54 -17.98 -19.84
CA THR A 58 11.24 -17.51 -20.30
C THR A 58 10.11 -18.46 -19.92
N TRP A 59 10.33 -19.37 -18.95
CA TRP A 59 9.36 -20.41 -18.59
C TRP A 59 7.97 -19.87 -18.29
N PHE A 60 7.88 -18.73 -17.63
CA PHE A 60 6.61 -18.10 -17.25
C PHE A 60 5.89 -17.51 -18.48
N GLU A 61 6.63 -16.84 -19.36
CA GLU A 61 6.11 -16.32 -20.63
C GLU A 61 5.63 -17.47 -21.52
N GLY A 62 6.45 -18.54 -21.63
CA GLY A 62 6.10 -19.76 -22.36
C GLY A 62 4.87 -20.48 -21.79
N LEU A 63 4.74 -20.58 -20.46
CA LEU A 63 3.58 -21.17 -19.80
C LEU A 63 2.30 -20.39 -20.11
N LEU A 64 2.34 -19.07 -20.00
CA LEU A 64 1.19 -18.21 -20.31
C LEU A 64 0.77 -18.33 -21.78
N LEU A 65 1.72 -18.27 -22.71
CA LEU A 65 1.45 -18.46 -24.13
C LEU A 65 0.85 -19.85 -24.39
N PHE A 66 1.39 -20.89 -23.77
CA PHE A 66 0.89 -22.27 -23.90
C PHE A 66 -0.55 -22.40 -23.40
N LEU A 67 -0.89 -21.83 -22.25
CA LEU A 67 -2.26 -21.84 -21.72
C LEU A 67 -3.25 -21.12 -22.65
N ILE A 68 -2.85 -19.99 -23.21
CA ILE A 68 -3.72 -19.25 -24.14
C ILE A 68 -3.90 -20.03 -25.45
N ILE A 69 -2.84 -20.63 -25.99
CA ILE A 69 -2.92 -21.46 -27.21
C ILE A 69 -3.81 -22.69 -26.98
N ILE A 70 -3.66 -23.40 -25.86
CA ILE A 70 -4.53 -24.54 -25.53
C ILE A 70 -5.99 -24.10 -25.42
N ASN A 71 -6.25 -22.98 -24.76
CA ASN A 71 -7.62 -22.48 -24.63
C ASN A 71 -8.21 -22.06 -25.97
N ALA A 72 -7.41 -21.47 -26.88
CA ALA A 72 -7.84 -21.14 -28.23
C ALA A 72 -8.12 -22.40 -29.09
N LEU A 73 -7.27 -23.41 -28.96
CA LEU A 73 -7.45 -24.71 -29.64
C LEU A 73 -8.66 -25.47 -29.09
N SER A 74 -8.87 -25.51 -27.77
CA SER A 74 -10.02 -26.18 -27.17
C SER A 74 -11.34 -25.56 -27.66
N ARG A 75 -11.39 -24.22 -27.76
CA ARG A 75 -12.57 -23.53 -28.32
C ARG A 75 -12.81 -23.85 -29.79
N SER A 76 -11.75 -24.07 -30.56
CA SER A 76 -11.87 -24.42 -31.99
C SER A 76 -12.23 -25.88 -32.24
N LEU A 77 -11.87 -26.79 -31.32
CA LEU A 77 -12.04 -28.24 -31.51
C LEU A 77 -13.25 -28.82 -30.75
N LEU A 78 -13.60 -28.18 -29.61
CA LEU A 78 -14.62 -28.72 -28.67
C LEU A 78 -15.82 -27.75 -28.52
N ASP A 79 -15.87 -26.64 -29.28
CA ASP A 79 -16.84 -25.56 -29.15
C ASP A 79 -16.93 -24.93 -27.75
N GLU A 80 -16.20 -25.46 -26.78
CA GLU A 80 -16.10 -24.94 -25.41
C GLU A 80 -14.65 -24.62 -25.06
N SER A 81 -14.42 -23.50 -24.36
CA SER A 81 -13.08 -23.18 -23.87
C SER A 81 -12.76 -23.98 -22.61
N LEU A 82 -11.53 -24.48 -22.49
CA LEU A 82 -11.06 -25.25 -21.33
C LEU A 82 -11.16 -24.44 -20.03
N LEU A 83 -10.93 -23.14 -20.11
CA LEU A 83 -11.11 -22.20 -19.00
C LEU A 83 -12.59 -22.04 -18.62
N PHE A 84 -13.50 -22.09 -19.58
CA PHE A 84 -14.94 -22.10 -19.35
C PHE A 84 -15.38 -23.35 -18.58
N TRP A 85 -14.90 -24.52 -19.01
CA TRP A 85 -15.19 -25.78 -18.33
C TRP A 85 -14.66 -25.82 -16.89
N ILE A 86 -13.42 -25.37 -16.67
CA ILE A 86 -12.83 -25.30 -15.33
C ILE A 86 -13.60 -24.32 -14.43
N GLY A 87 -14.00 -23.19 -14.97
CA GLY A 87 -14.75 -22.19 -14.23
C GLY A 87 -16.14 -22.64 -13.84
N GLN A 88 -16.82 -23.38 -14.72
CA GLN A 88 -18.13 -23.95 -14.47
C GLN A 88 -18.07 -25.01 -13.34
N GLN A 89 -16.99 -25.80 -13.28
CA GLN A 89 -16.76 -26.79 -12.20
C GLN A 89 -16.48 -26.13 -10.85
N LEU A 90 -15.92 -24.92 -10.84
CA LEU A 90 -15.54 -24.20 -9.61
C LEU A 90 -16.63 -23.22 -9.14
N GLU A 91 -17.78 -23.11 -9.85
CA GLU A 91 -18.85 -22.13 -9.59
C GLU A 91 -18.34 -20.68 -9.50
N LEU A 92 -17.15 -20.42 -10.06
CA LEU A 92 -16.48 -19.15 -10.04
C LEU A 92 -16.71 -18.45 -11.38
N PHE A 93 -17.48 -17.38 -11.39
CA PHE A 93 -17.60 -16.38 -12.46
C PHE A 93 -18.65 -16.56 -13.56
N HIS A 94 -19.30 -15.46 -13.91
CA HIS A 94 -19.94 -15.23 -15.20
C HIS A 94 -18.85 -15.13 -16.29
N LEU A 95 -18.62 -16.24 -16.98
CA LEU A 95 -17.37 -16.64 -17.62
C LEU A 95 -17.12 -16.10 -19.03
N GLU A 96 -18.02 -15.33 -19.61
CA GLU A 96 -17.79 -14.78 -20.96
C GLU A 96 -16.59 -13.81 -21.03
N ASN A 97 -16.27 -13.16 -19.90
CA ASN A 97 -15.19 -12.18 -19.82
C ASN A 97 -13.84 -12.76 -19.33
N PHE A 98 -13.81 -14.00 -18.81
CA PHE A 98 -12.59 -14.54 -18.18
C PHE A 98 -11.43 -14.72 -19.18
N TYR A 99 -11.72 -15.11 -20.40
CA TYR A 99 -10.72 -15.23 -21.47
C TYR A 99 -10.09 -13.87 -21.83
N MET A 100 -10.92 -12.83 -21.91
CA MET A 100 -10.42 -11.48 -22.18
C MET A 100 -9.59 -10.94 -21.00
N LEU A 101 -10.02 -11.18 -19.75
CA LEU A 101 -9.23 -10.82 -18.57
C LEU A 101 -7.86 -11.52 -18.55
N PHE A 102 -7.82 -12.80 -18.96
CA PHE A 102 -6.55 -13.53 -19.01
C PHE A 102 -5.60 -13.00 -20.08
N ILE A 103 -6.10 -12.61 -21.25
CA ILE A 103 -5.32 -11.96 -22.29
C ILE A 103 -4.84 -10.58 -21.82
N GLN A 104 -5.70 -9.80 -21.17
CA GLN A 104 -5.36 -8.48 -20.62
C GLN A 104 -4.25 -8.61 -19.58
N PHE A 105 -4.34 -9.59 -18.67
CA PHE A 105 -3.32 -9.88 -17.67
C PHE A 105 -1.98 -10.30 -18.31
N TYR A 106 -2.02 -11.13 -19.36
CA TYR A 106 -0.83 -11.49 -20.12
C TYR A 106 -0.14 -10.27 -20.72
N PHE A 107 -0.88 -9.40 -21.40
CA PHE A 107 -0.30 -8.18 -21.97
C PHE A 107 0.21 -7.21 -20.90
N PHE A 108 -0.47 -7.10 -19.79
CA PHE A 108 0.00 -6.30 -18.65
C PHE A 108 1.36 -6.78 -18.15
N ILE A 109 1.53 -8.10 -17.97
CA ILE A 109 2.82 -8.69 -17.59
C ILE A 109 3.88 -8.46 -18.67
N LEU A 110 3.53 -8.65 -19.93
CA LEU A 110 4.44 -8.49 -21.06
C LEU A 110 4.95 -7.04 -21.16
N VAL A 111 4.06 -6.07 -20.99
CA VAL A 111 4.44 -4.65 -20.91
C VAL A 111 5.36 -4.40 -19.71
N GLY A 112 5.08 -5.00 -18.55
CA GLY A 112 5.95 -4.94 -17.39
C GLY A 112 7.37 -5.46 -17.70
N ILE A 113 7.49 -6.57 -18.39
CA ILE A 113 8.77 -7.15 -18.83
C ILE A 113 9.49 -6.21 -19.83
N GLU A 114 8.78 -5.65 -20.81
CA GLU A 114 9.37 -4.72 -21.78
C GLU A 114 9.80 -3.39 -21.13
N LEU A 115 9.00 -2.83 -20.23
CA LEU A 115 9.37 -1.64 -19.46
C LEU A 115 10.62 -1.89 -18.63
N THR A 116 10.76 -3.10 -18.07
CA THR A 116 11.97 -3.49 -17.33
C THR A 116 13.20 -3.51 -18.25
N LYS A 117 13.06 -4.08 -19.45
CA LYS A 117 14.14 -4.06 -20.46
C LYS A 117 14.49 -2.63 -20.87
N ALA A 118 13.50 -1.75 -21.00
CA ALA A 118 13.70 -0.33 -21.32
C ALA A 118 14.37 0.43 -20.16
N SER A 119 14.00 0.13 -18.90
CA SER A 119 14.57 0.79 -17.72
C SER A 119 16.07 0.52 -17.55
N THR A 120 16.58 -0.61 -18.08
CA THR A 120 18.03 -0.87 -18.07
C THR A 120 18.81 0.10 -18.97
N LYS A 121 18.17 0.70 -20.00
CA LYS A 121 18.76 1.76 -20.82
C LYS A 121 18.72 3.13 -20.12
N LEU A 122 17.73 3.36 -19.25
CA LEU A 122 17.63 4.55 -18.40
C LEU A 122 18.72 4.63 -17.32
N SER A 123 19.42 3.54 -17.04
CA SER A 123 20.56 3.52 -16.10
C SER A 123 21.74 4.40 -16.54
N LEU A 124 21.71 4.93 -17.75
CA LEU A 124 22.68 5.91 -18.29
C LEU A 124 22.46 7.33 -17.73
N ILE A 125 21.29 7.61 -17.13
CA ILE A 125 21.00 8.91 -16.54
C ILE A 125 21.50 8.90 -15.09
N ASN A 126 22.39 9.86 -14.76
CA ASN A 126 22.94 10.02 -13.41
C ASN A 126 21.91 10.64 -12.45
N ILE A 127 20.86 9.89 -12.11
CA ILE A 127 19.84 10.28 -11.12
C ILE A 127 20.23 9.69 -9.76
N SER A 128 20.21 10.51 -8.72
CA SER A 128 20.43 10.02 -7.35
C SER A 128 19.28 9.12 -6.89
N PRO A 129 19.53 8.13 -6.00
CA PRO A 129 18.49 7.25 -5.49
C PRO A 129 17.24 7.95 -4.95
N PRO A 130 17.33 9.04 -4.14
CA PRO A 130 16.15 9.76 -3.69
C PRO A 130 15.36 10.42 -4.81
N GLN A 131 16.03 10.98 -5.82
CA GLN A 131 15.37 11.58 -6.99
C GLN A 131 14.60 10.54 -7.82
N LEU A 132 15.16 9.34 -7.96
CA LEU A 132 14.50 8.24 -8.66
C LEU A 132 13.23 7.80 -7.92
N LEU A 133 13.26 7.82 -6.60
CA LEU A 133 12.13 7.54 -5.74
C LEU A 133 11.00 8.57 -5.97
N ILE A 134 11.31 9.86 -5.87
CA ILE A 134 10.35 10.94 -6.10
C ILE A 134 9.75 10.85 -7.51
N LEU A 135 10.60 10.64 -8.52
CA LEU A 135 10.15 10.54 -9.91
C LEU A 135 9.17 9.41 -10.14
N SER A 136 9.36 8.26 -9.49
CA SER A 136 8.45 7.13 -9.69
C SER A 136 7.11 7.32 -8.97
N PHE A 137 7.09 7.95 -7.78
CA PHE A 137 5.81 8.35 -7.17
C PHE A 137 5.11 9.39 -8.02
N PHE A 138 5.83 10.35 -8.57
CA PHE A 138 5.26 11.35 -9.47
C PHE A 138 4.63 10.70 -10.71
N ILE A 139 5.32 9.74 -11.34
CA ILE A 139 4.78 8.99 -12.48
C ILE A 139 3.55 8.16 -12.06
N LEU A 140 3.61 7.47 -10.91
CA LEU A 140 2.50 6.66 -10.40
C LEU A 140 1.25 7.53 -10.16
N ILE A 141 1.42 8.69 -9.57
CA ILE A 141 0.34 9.65 -9.30
C ILE A 141 -0.26 10.17 -10.61
N LEU A 142 0.57 10.58 -11.57
CA LEU A 142 0.06 11.08 -12.86
C LEU A 142 -0.69 10.01 -13.64
N VAL A 143 -0.16 8.79 -13.69
CA VAL A 143 -0.84 7.65 -14.32
C VAL A 143 -2.14 7.34 -13.59
N GLY A 144 -2.12 7.27 -12.26
CA GLY A 144 -3.32 7.04 -11.45
C GLY A 144 -4.38 8.13 -11.66
N THR A 145 -3.98 9.39 -11.73
CA THR A 145 -4.89 10.51 -12.03
C THR A 145 -5.55 10.33 -13.38
N GLY A 146 -4.77 10.04 -14.44
CA GLY A 146 -5.31 9.78 -15.76
C GLY A 146 -6.26 8.58 -15.83
N LEU A 147 -5.95 7.51 -15.09
CA LEU A 147 -6.82 6.33 -14.99
C LEU A 147 -8.14 6.65 -14.25
N LEU A 148 -8.10 7.39 -13.13
CA LEU A 148 -9.30 7.74 -12.36
C LEU A 148 -10.21 8.75 -13.07
N MET A 149 -9.68 9.54 -14.01
CA MET A 149 -10.47 10.48 -14.82
C MET A 149 -11.25 9.80 -15.94
N MET A 150 -11.08 8.51 -16.19
CA MET A 150 -11.81 7.81 -17.24
C MET A 150 -13.30 7.65 -16.88
N PRO A 151 -14.23 7.75 -17.87
CA PRO A 151 -15.68 7.74 -17.63
C PRO A 151 -16.20 6.52 -16.88
N GLU A 152 -15.67 5.34 -17.18
CA GLU A 152 -16.09 4.06 -16.56
C GLU A 152 -15.67 3.89 -15.09
N MET A 153 -14.91 4.83 -14.53
CA MET A 153 -14.42 4.75 -13.16
C MET A 153 -15.42 5.31 -12.14
N THR A 154 -16.38 6.13 -12.59
CA THR A 154 -17.37 6.83 -11.75
C THR A 154 -18.78 6.37 -12.07
N LYS A 155 -19.71 6.40 -11.08
CA LYS A 155 -21.09 5.90 -11.26
C LYS A 155 -22.02 6.94 -11.89
N GLU A 156 -21.93 8.20 -11.47
CA GLU A 156 -22.92 9.24 -11.80
C GLU A 156 -22.36 10.38 -12.65
N VAL A 157 -21.05 10.50 -12.79
CA VAL A 157 -20.36 11.60 -13.47
C VAL A 157 -19.59 11.04 -14.65
N GLU A 158 -19.73 11.65 -15.83
CA GLU A 158 -19.02 11.19 -17.02
C GLU A 158 -17.49 11.14 -16.84
N TYR A 159 -16.94 12.01 -16.00
CA TYR A 159 -15.50 12.01 -15.66
C TYR A 159 -15.27 12.70 -14.31
N MET A 160 -14.28 12.23 -13.59
CA MET A 160 -13.85 12.85 -12.33
C MET A 160 -13.07 14.14 -12.63
N PRO A 161 -13.34 15.26 -11.93
CA PRO A 161 -12.56 16.49 -12.07
C PRO A 161 -11.08 16.25 -11.81
N PHE A 162 -10.21 16.93 -12.58
CA PHE A 162 -8.75 16.70 -12.52
C PHE A 162 -8.18 16.84 -11.10
N PHE A 163 -8.57 17.87 -10.34
CA PHE A 163 -8.05 18.08 -8.99
C PHE A 163 -8.51 17.02 -8.00
N ASP A 164 -9.74 16.54 -8.12
CA ASP A 164 -10.28 15.49 -7.26
C ASP A 164 -9.63 14.12 -7.60
N ALA A 165 -9.41 13.85 -8.89
CA ALA A 165 -8.68 12.68 -9.36
C ALA A 165 -7.21 12.72 -8.93
N LEU A 166 -6.55 13.88 -9.03
CA LEU A 166 -5.17 14.08 -8.59
C LEU A 166 -5.06 13.87 -7.08
N PHE A 167 -5.94 14.47 -6.29
CA PHE A 167 -5.97 14.29 -4.84
C PHE A 167 -6.16 12.82 -4.46
N THR A 168 -7.15 12.15 -5.07
CA THR A 168 -7.44 10.74 -4.79
C THR A 168 -6.27 9.84 -5.19
N SER A 169 -5.65 10.12 -6.34
CA SER A 169 -4.46 9.38 -6.80
C SER A 169 -3.26 9.59 -5.87
N ILE A 170 -3.01 10.81 -5.40
CA ILE A 170 -1.98 11.09 -4.38
C ILE A 170 -2.29 10.33 -3.10
N SER A 171 -3.52 10.45 -2.60
CA SER A 171 -3.95 9.79 -1.37
C SER A 171 -3.82 8.27 -1.43
N ALA A 172 -4.20 7.64 -2.54
CA ALA A 172 -4.06 6.20 -2.73
C ALA A 172 -2.59 5.79 -2.90
N SER A 173 -1.82 6.49 -3.74
CA SER A 173 -0.41 6.15 -4.02
C SER A 173 0.51 6.41 -2.83
N CYS A 174 0.28 7.49 -2.06
CA CYS A 174 1.03 7.79 -0.84
C CYS A 174 0.45 7.09 0.39
N VAL A 175 -0.60 6.27 0.20
CA VAL A 175 -1.25 5.51 1.28
C VAL A 175 -1.76 6.43 2.40
N THR A 176 -2.33 7.58 2.01
CA THR A 176 -2.76 8.61 2.96
C THR A 176 -4.15 8.35 3.53
N GLY A 177 -5.08 7.80 2.72
CA GLY A 177 -6.44 7.50 3.15
C GLY A 177 -7.39 8.69 3.26
N LEU A 178 -6.96 9.88 2.87
CA LEU A 178 -7.82 11.06 2.78
C LEU A 178 -8.70 10.96 1.53
N ILE A 179 -9.97 11.32 1.66
CA ILE A 179 -10.95 11.23 0.58
C ILE A 179 -11.60 12.59 0.32
N VAL A 180 -11.79 12.93 -0.95
CA VAL A 180 -12.56 14.10 -1.40
C VAL A 180 -14.00 13.69 -1.75
N VAL A 181 -14.16 12.46 -2.24
CA VAL A 181 -15.43 11.83 -2.59
C VAL A 181 -15.58 10.53 -1.82
N ASP A 182 -16.80 10.13 -1.50
CA ASP A 182 -17.03 8.85 -0.84
C ASP A 182 -16.64 7.69 -1.75
N THR A 183 -15.67 6.90 -1.31
CA THR A 183 -15.13 5.80 -2.12
C THR A 183 -16.18 4.75 -2.45
N ALA A 184 -17.13 4.47 -1.54
CA ALA A 184 -18.14 3.44 -1.71
C ALA A 184 -19.18 3.78 -2.78
N THR A 185 -19.64 5.03 -2.80
CA THR A 185 -20.76 5.45 -3.64
C THR A 185 -20.32 6.07 -4.96
N TYR A 186 -19.17 6.75 -4.99
CA TYR A 186 -18.72 7.50 -6.14
C TYR A 186 -18.09 6.63 -7.24
N PHE A 187 -17.26 5.65 -6.86
CA PHE A 187 -16.53 4.81 -7.81
C PHE A 187 -17.31 3.56 -8.22
N THR A 188 -17.12 3.14 -9.47
CA THR A 188 -17.52 1.82 -9.95
C THR A 188 -16.56 0.74 -9.42
N GLN A 189 -16.88 -0.53 -9.64
CA GLN A 189 -15.95 -1.61 -9.33
C GLN A 189 -14.60 -1.48 -10.07
N LYS A 190 -14.61 -0.94 -11.30
CA LYS A 190 -13.38 -0.63 -12.05
C LYS A 190 -12.55 0.45 -11.36
N GLY A 191 -13.19 1.51 -10.88
CA GLY A 191 -12.54 2.57 -10.10
C GLY A 191 -11.94 2.05 -8.80
N HIS A 192 -12.66 1.17 -8.08
CA HIS A 192 -12.15 0.50 -6.87
C HIS A 192 -10.91 -0.37 -7.17
N ILE A 193 -10.87 -1.09 -8.30
CA ILE A 193 -9.69 -1.86 -8.71
C ILE A 193 -8.49 -0.93 -8.95
N ILE A 194 -8.68 0.20 -9.64
CA ILE A 194 -7.61 1.18 -9.84
C ILE A 194 -7.11 1.73 -8.50
N LEU A 195 -8.01 2.11 -7.58
CA LEU A 195 -7.63 2.56 -6.25
C LEU A 195 -6.85 1.49 -5.49
N MET A 196 -7.30 0.25 -5.50
CA MET A 196 -6.61 -0.87 -4.86
C MET A 196 -5.21 -1.08 -5.44
N LEU A 197 -5.04 -0.98 -6.77
CA LEU A 197 -3.74 -1.07 -7.43
C LEU A 197 -2.82 0.08 -7.04
N LEU A 198 -3.34 1.32 -6.96
CA LEU A 198 -2.57 2.48 -6.52
C LEU A 198 -2.11 2.31 -5.06
N ILE A 199 -2.99 1.84 -4.17
CA ILE A 199 -2.66 1.53 -2.78
C ILE A 199 -1.56 0.47 -2.71
N GLN A 200 -1.71 -0.64 -3.44
CA GLN A 200 -0.74 -1.73 -3.44
C GLN A 200 0.62 -1.31 -3.97
N LEU A 201 0.65 -0.59 -5.10
CA LEU A 201 1.90 -0.09 -5.69
C LEU A 201 2.55 0.99 -4.83
N GLY A 202 1.76 1.88 -4.25
CA GLY A 202 2.20 2.93 -3.36
C GLY A 202 2.73 2.39 -2.04
N GLY A 203 1.96 1.49 -1.40
CA GLY A 203 2.32 0.86 -0.14
C GLY A 203 3.57 -0.01 -0.24
N LEU A 204 3.66 -0.81 -1.29
CA LEU A 204 4.87 -1.58 -1.55
C LEU A 204 6.10 -0.69 -1.80
N ASN A 205 5.94 0.60 -1.94
CA ASN A 205 7.03 1.56 -2.13
C ASN A 205 7.94 1.24 -3.35
N ILE A 206 8.77 2.16 -3.78
CA ILE A 206 9.69 1.98 -4.90
C ILE A 206 10.58 0.73 -4.81
N LEU A 207 10.92 0.32 -3.61
CA LEU A 207 11.67 -0.91 -3.37
C LEU A 207 10.98 -2.14 -3.95
N SER A 208 9.67 -2.23 -3.81
CA SER A 208 8.88 -3.32 -4.37
C SER A 208 8.63 -3.13 -5.85
N PHE A 209 8.48 -1.88 -6.32
CA PHE A 209 8.42 -1.60 -7.75
C PHE A 209 9.72 -2.02 -8.43
N ALA A 210 10.88 -1.59 -7.90
CA ALA A 210 12.19 -2.04 -8.36
C ALA A 210 12.37 -3.55 -8.24
N THR A 211 11.71 -4.20 -7.26
CA THR A 211 11.77 -5.64 -7.02
C THR A 211 10.90 -6.42 -7.97
N LEU A 212 9.67 -5.99 -8.20
CA LEU A 212 8.80 -6.59 -9.21
C LEU A 212 9.51 -6.64 -10.55
N PHE A 213 10.09 -5.52 -10.96
CA PHE A 213 10.88 -5.45 -12.18
C PHE A 213 12.14 -6.33 -12.12
N ALA A 214 12.79 -6.48 -10.97
CA ALA A 214 13.96 -7.36 -10.82
C ALA A 214 13.60 -8.85 -10.75
N ILE A 215 12.43 -9.23 -10.24
CA ILE A 215 11.91 -10.61 -10.27
C ILE A 215 11.62 -11.00 -11.72
N PHE A 216 11.00 -10.11 -12.49
CA PHE A 216 10.69 -10.36 -13.91
C PHE A 216 11.88 -10.12 -14.84
N SER A 217 12.88 -9.31 -14.45
CA SER A 217 14.12 -9.08 -15.17
C SER A 217 15.23 -9.98 -14.62
N LYS A 218 15.80 -10.84 -15.47
CA LYS A 218 16.91 -11.72 -15.14
C LYS A 218 18.27 -11.02 -14.99
N LYS A 219 18.36 -9.76 -15.42
CA LYS A 219 19.52 -8.92 -15.14
C LYS A 219 19.39 -8.39 -13.73
N GLY A 220 20.30 -8.81 -12.85
CA GLY A 220 20.28 -8.40 -11.45
C GLY A 220 20.23 -6.89 -11.24
N LEU A 221 19.71 -6.50 -10.09
CA LEU A 221 19.75 -5.13 -9.62
C LEU A 221 21.18 -4.59 -9.72
N GLY A 222 21.35 -3.48 -10.44
CA GLY A 222 22.61 -2.75 -10.45
C GLY A 222 22.97 -2.23 -9.06
N ILE A 223 24.26 -1.95 -8.83
CA ILE A 223 24.78 -1.45 -7.54
C ILE A 223 23.98 -0.23 -7.02
N LYS A 224 23.53 0.65 -7.91
CA LYS A 224 22.69 1.82 -7.56
C LYS A 224 21.37 1.45 -6.89
N HIS A 225 20.68 0.41 -7.35
CA HIS A 225 19.44 -0.07 -6.75
C HIS A 225 19.66 -0.74 -5.39
N GLN A 226 20.81 -1.40 -5.23
CA GLN A 226 21.21 -1.97 -3.93
C GLN A 226 21.43 -0.89 -2.88
N THR A 227 21.93 0.29 -3.28
CA THR A 227 22.15 1.43 -2.37
C THR A 227 20.82 2.01 -1.84
N ILE A 228 19.76 2.06 -2.68
CA ILE A 228 18.42 2.49 -2.25
C ILE A 228 17.89 1.57 -1.15
N ILE A 229 18.01 0.25 -1.37
CA ILE A 229 17.59 -0.77 -0.41
C ILE A 229 18.34 -0.62 0.92
N GLN A 230 19.64 -0.43 0.85
CA GLN A 230 20.50 -0.26 2.03
C GLN A 230 20.13 0.98 2.84
N ASN A 231 19.82 2.10 2.19
CA ASN A 231 19.40 3.32 2.87
C ASN A 231 18.06 3.17 3.59
N HIS A 232 17.10 2.46 3.00
CA HIS A 232 15.78 2.23 3.62
C HIS A 232 15.80 1.21 4.75
N PHE A 233 16.59 0.15 4.64
CA PHE A 233 16.55 -0.98 5.57
C PHE A 233 17.77 -1.09 6.49
N SER A 234 18.73 -0.16 6.41
CA SER A 234 19.95 -0.19 7.24
C SER A 234 20.67 -1.56 7.20
N SER A 235 20.58 -2.26 6.06
CA SER A 235 21.16 -3.59 5.92
C SER A 235 22.66 -3.50 5.62
N GLU A 236 23.48 -4.26 6.34
CA GLU A 236 24.94 -4.23 6.27
C GLU A 236 25.53 -4.92 5.02
N SER A 237 24.71 -5.52 4.15
CA SER A 237 25.22 -6.34 3.05
C SER A 237 24.53 -6.05 1.71
N LEU A 238 25.29 -5.51 0.78
CA LEU A 238 24.87 -5.24 -0.61
C LEU A 238 24.50 -6.50 -1.41
N LEU A 239 25.04 -7.68 -1.04
CA LEU A 239 24.84 -8.94 -1.75
C LEU A 239 23.48 -9.61 -1.49
N SER A 240 22.79 -9.23 -0.41
CA SER A 240 21.51 -9.82 0.01
C SER A 240 20.26 -9.10 -0.54
N GLY A 241 20.42 -7.97 -1.24
CA GLY A 241 19.30 -7.11 -1.66
C GLY A 241 18.23 -7.81 -2.50
N LYS A 242 18.63 -8.66 -3.46
CA LYS A 242 17.69 -9.43 -4.29
C LYS A 242 16.80 -10.38 -3.49
N GLY A 243 17.39 -11.06 -2.51
CA GLY A 243 16.68 -12.00 -1.66
C GLY A 243 15.72 -11.29 -0.71
N LEU A 244 16.11 -10.12 -0.20
CA LEU A 244 15.31 -9.34 0.72
C LEU A 244 14.00 -8.82 0.08
N LEU A 245 14.11 -8.21 -1.09
CA LEU A 245 12.97 -7.65 -1.79
C LEU A 245 11.95 -8.73 -2.22
N ARG A 246 12.46 -9.87 -2.70
CA ARG A 246 11.61 -11.03 -2.99
C ARG A 246 10.85 -11.51 -1.75
N LYS A 247 11.53 -11.56 -0.59
CA LYS A 247 10.90 -11.95 0.67
C LYS A 247 9.82 -10.95 1.09
N ILE A 248 10.08 -9.64 0.97
CA ILE A 248 9.09 -8.58 1.29
C ILE A 248 7.82 -8.80 0.45
N PHE A 249 7.97 -8.94 -0.87
CA PHE A 249 6.84 -9.09 -1.78
C PHE A 249 6.00 -10.34 -1.46
N PHE A 250 6.64 -11.50 -1.33
CA PHE A 250 5.91 -12.74 -1.01
C PHE A 250 5.30 -12.71 0.39
N PHE A 251 5.97 -12.09 1.35
CA PHE A 251 5.43 -11.93 2.69
C PHE A 251 4.19 -11.02 2.70
N SER A 252 4.23 -9.90 1.98
CA SER A 252 3.08 -8.99 1.85
C SER A 252 1.86 -9.72 1.28
N ILE A 253 2.03 -10.38 0.14
CA ILE A 253 0.96 -11.16 -0.48
C ILE A 253 0.45 -12.28 0.45
N PHE A 254 1.35 -12.95 1.16
CA PHE A 254 0.97 -14.03 2.08
C PHE A 254 0.08 -13.51 3.23
N ILE A 255 0.43 -12.39 3.84
CA ILE A 255 -0.37 -11.78 4.91
C ILE A 255 -1.70 -11.26 4.37
N GLU A 256 -1.69 -10.63 3.18
CA GLU A 256 -2.91 -10.16 2.52
C GLU A 256 -3.86 -11.32 2.21
N ILE A 257 -3.38 -12.46 1.72
CA ILE A 257 -4.21 -13.66 1.47
C ILE A 257 -4.82 -14.19 2.78
N ILE A 258 -4.05 -14.24 3.87
CA ILE A 258 -4.60 -14.62 5.17
C ILE A 258 -5.69 -13.62 5.59
N GLY A 259 -5.46 -12.33 5.41
CA GLY A 259 -6.43 -11.28 5.69
C GLY A 259 -7.72 -11.45 4.89
N ILE A 260 -7.62 -11.75 3.59
CA ILE A 260 -8.76 -12.01 2.71
C ILE A 260 -9.60 -13.19 3.26
N ILE A 261 -8.94 -14.29 3.59
CA ILE A 261 -9.63 -15.50 4.09
C ILE A 261 -10.34 -15.18 5.42
N LEU A 262 -9.64 -14.53 6.36
CA LEU A 262 -10.21 -14.21 7.66
C LEU A 262 -11.37 -13.21 7.56
N LEU A 263 -11.25 -12.17 6.73
CA LEU A 263 -12.32 -11.21 6.50
C LEU A 263 -13.52 -11.85 5.82
N TYR A 264 -13.30 -12.70 4.81
CA TYR A 264 -14.36 -13.39 4.10
C TYR A 264 -15.31 -14.14 5.04
N PHE A 265 -14.78 -14.83 6.04
CA PHE A 265 -15.57 -15.57 7.03
C PHE A 265 -16.07 -14.72 8.22
N SER A 266 -15.64 -13.47 8.33
CA SER A 266 -15.94 -12.62 9.49
C SER A 266 -16.94 -11.50 9.20
N TRP A 267 -17.36 -11.30 7.95
CA TRP A 267 -18.36 -10.29 7.63
C TRP A 267 -19.70 -10.57 8.31
N ASN A 268 -20.38 -9.49 8.72
CA ASN A 268 -21.72 -9.62 9.30
C ASN A 268 -22.69 -10.19 8.25
N PRO A 269 -23.43 -11.29 8.54
CA PRO A 269 -24.40 -11.87 7.62
C PRO A 269 -25.51 -10.90 7.18
N GLU A 270 -25.79 -9.85 7.96
CA GLU A 270 -26.76 -8.83 7.62
C GLU A 270 -26.34 -7.93 6.44
N LEU A 271 -25.06 -7.92 6.06
CA LEU A 271 -24.56 -7.17 4.90
C LEU A 271 -25.09 -7.66 3.57
N LYS A 272 -25.70 -8.88 3.51
CA LYS A 272 -26.37 -9.46 2.34
C LYS A 272 -25.66 -9.17 1.01
N PHE A 273 -24.41 -9.60 0.88
CA PHE A 273 -23.71 -9.54 -0.41
C PHE A 273 -24.53 -10.28 -1.47
N GLN A 274 -24.70 -9.67 -2.65
CA GLN A 274 -25.52 -10.25 -3.72
C GLN A 274 -24.90 -11.53 -4.29
N HIS A 275 -23.56 -11.56 -4.35
CA HIS A 275 -22.77 -12.66 -4.89
C HIS A 275 -21.52 -12.92 -4.05
N VAL A 276 -21.03 -14.16 -4.10
CA VAL A 276 -19.76 -14.58 -3.48
C VAL A 276 -18.58 -13.71 -3.95
N GLU A 277 -18.61 -13.30 -5.22
CA GLU A 277 -17.59 -12.44 -5.84
C GLU A 277 -17.52 -11.05 -5.19
N GLU A 278 -18.65 -10.48 -4.85
CA GLU A 278 -18.73 -9.20 -4.16
C GLU A 278 -18.09 -9.29 -2.76
N GLN A 279 -18.46 -10.31 -1.99
CA GLN A 279 -17.89 -10.56 -0.66
C GLN A 279 -16.38 -10.79 -0.72
N LEU A 280 -15.90 -11.54 -1.72
CA LEU A 280 -14.48 -11.76 -1.95
C LEU A 280 -13.76 -10.47 -2.32
N PHE A 281 -14.36 -9.64 -3.18
CA PHE A 281 -13.80 -8.35 -3.57
C PHE A 281 -13.69 -7.37 -2.38
N TYR A 282 -14.73 -7.30 -1.54
CA TYR A 282 -14.69 -6.50 -0.31
C TYR A 282 -13.59 -6.98 0.65
N SER A 283 -13.45 -8.30 0.81
CA SER A 283 -12.39 -8.90 1.63
C SER A 283 -11.00 -8.59 1.08
N LEU A 284 -10.81 -8.68 -0.24
CA LEU A 284 -9.56 -8.35 -0.93
C LEU A 284 -9.21 -6.87 -0.74
N PHE A 285 -10.15 -5.97 -1.04
CA PHE A 285 -9.93 -4.53 -0.95
C PHE A 285 -9.53 -4.10 0.47
N HIS A 286 -10.30 -4.56 1.49
CA HIS A 286 -10.04 -4.19 2.87
C HIS A 286 -8.76 -4.84 3.42
N SER A 287 -8.41 -6.05 2.99
CA SER A 287 -7.14 -6.68 3.36
C SER A 287 -5.95 -5.90 2.81
N VAL A 288 -5.98 -5.53 1.53
CA VAL A 288 -4.94 -4.72 0.88
C VAL A 288 -4.86 -3.34 1.53
N SER A 289 -5.99 -2.66 1.72
CA SER A 289 -6.05 -1.33 2.33
C SER A 289 -5.52 -1.34 3.77
N ALA A 290 -5.88 -2.35 4.57
CA ALA A 290 -5.45 -2.47 5.96
C ALA A 290 -3.97 -2.80 6.09
N PHE A 291 -3.47 -3.79 5.34
CA PHE A 291 -2.07 -4.18 5.40
C PHE A 291 -1.13 -3.08 4.93
N ASN A 292 -1.51 -2.36 3.88
CA ASN A 292 -0.75 -1.20 3.40
C ASN A 292 -0.97 0.06 4.27
N ASN A 293 -1.80 0.03 5.31
CA ASN A 293 -2.15 1.17 6.17
C ASN A 293 -2.81 2.32 5.39
N ALA A 294 -3.62 2.02 4.37
CA ALA A 294 -4.16 3.03 3.46
C ALA A 294 -5.47 3.68 3.93
N GLY A 295 -6.25 3.01 4.77
CA GLY A 295 -7.47 3.59 5.34
C GLY A 295 -8.67 3.72 4.39
N PHE A 296 -8.56 3.33 3.13
CA PHE A 296 -9.70 3.31 2.21
C PHE A 296 -10.66 2.18 2.53
N THR A 297 -11.97 2.45 2.43
CA THR A 297 -13.05 1.48 2.67
C THR A 297 -14.07 1.51 1.55
N LEU A 298 -14.77 0.39 1.32
CA LEU A 298 -15.90 0.30 0.39
C LEU A 298 -17.25 0.51 1.07
N PHE A 299 -17.26 0.96 2.32
CA PHE A 299 -18.46 1.31 3.07
C PHE A 299 -18.52 2.83 3.24
N THR A 300 -19.68 3.40 3.02
CA THR A 300 -20.00 4.77 3.42
C THR A 300 -19.81 4.87 4.93
N ASP A 301 -19.22 5.92 5.45
CA ASP A 301 -18.85 6.10 6.85
C ASP A 301 -17.76 5.14 7.36
N GLY A 302 -17.11 4.38 6.48
CA GLY A 302 -16.01 3.47 6.80
C GLY A 302 -16.47 2.31 7.68
N LEU A 303 -15.67 1.93 8.69
CA LEU A 303 -16.04 0.87 9.64
C LEU A 303 -17.02 1.32 10.72
N HIS A 304 -17.40 2.60 10.74
CA HIS A 304 -18.48 3.12 11.58
C HIS A 304 -19.88 2.80 11.00
N HIS A 305 -19.94 2.23 9.80
CA HIS A 305 -21.20 1.81 9.18
C HIS A 305 -22.05 0.98 10.17
N PRO A 306 -23.39 1.21 10.27
CA PRO A 306 -24.25 0.59 11.31
C PRO A 306 -24.13 -0.93 11.40
N LEU A 307 -23.97 -1.64 10.25
CA LEU A 307 -23.84 -3.08 10.21
C LEU A 307 -22.43 -3.58 10.60
N LEU A 308 -21.43 -2.70 10.65
CA LEU A 308 -20.04 -3.05 10.99
C LEU A 308 -19.65 -2.58 12.39
N HIS A 309 -20.34 -1.59 12.94
CA HIS A 309 -20.02 -0.98 14.24
C HIS A 309 -19.88 -2.00 15.38
N HIS A 310 -20.65 -3.08 15.34
CA HIS A 310 -20.60 -4.16 16.31
C HIS A 310 -19.84 -5.40 15.82
N SER A 311 -19.20 -5.35 14.65
CA SER A 311 -18.47 -6.48 14.06
C SER A 311 -17.03 -6.53 14.58
N PHE A 312 -16.86 -6.80 15.89
CA PHE A 312 -15.56 -6.78 16.56
C PHE A 312 -14.51 -7.72 15.94
N ASN A 313 -14.94 -8.85 15.36
CA ASN A 313 -14.03 -9.77 14.64
C ASN A 313 -13.38 -9.06 13.46
N VAL A 314 -14.15 -8.33 12.66
CA VAL A 314 -13.65 -7.54 11.53
C VAL A 314 -12.65 -6.47 12.02
N HIS A 315 -12.98 -5.78 13.12
CA HIS A 315 -12.09 -4.76 13.72
C HIS A 315 -10.76 -5.37 14.16
N ILE A 316 -10.78 -6.53 14.82
CA ILE A 316 -9.56 -7.21 15.26
C ILE A 316 -8.72 -7.64 14.07
N ILE A 317 -9.33 -8.24 13.03
CA ILE A 317 -8.60 -8.70 11.83
C ILE A 317 -7.94 -7.51 11.11
N ILE A 318 -8.70 -6.44 10.87
CA ILE A 318 -8.17 -5.21 10.24
C ILE A 318 -7.07 -4.61 11.12
N GLY A 319 -7.26 -4.53 12.44
CA GLY A 319 -6.25 -4.04 13.37
C GLY A 319 -4.96 -4.86 13.35
N VAL A 320 -5.06 -6.18 13.27
CA VAL A 320 -3.90 -7.08 13.14
C VAL A 320 -3.17 -6.88 11.82
N LEU A 321 -3.91 -6.74 10.69
CA LEU A 321 -3.31 -6.45 9.39
C LEU A 321 -2.55 -5.12 9.40
N ILE A 322 -3.13 -4.06 9.99
CA ILE A 322 -2.50 -2.75 10.18
C ILE A 322 -1.21 -2.90 11.00
N LEU A 323 -1.24 -3.67 12.09
CA LEU A 323 -0.05 -3.92 12.92
C LEU A 323 1.07 -4.57 12.11
N PHE A 324 0.78 -5.61 11.33
CA PHE A 324 1.79 -6.24 10.47
C PHE A 324 2.37 -5.27 9.45
N GLY A 325 1.55 -4.39 8.89
CA GLY A 325 1.98 -3.32 8.00
C GLY A 325 2.87 -2.28 8.70
N ALA A 326 2.55 -1.92 9.94
CA ALA A 326 3.21 -0.87 10.72
C ALA A 326 4.50 -1.33 11.43
N ILE A 327 4.67 -2.62 11.72
CA ILE A 327 5.84 -3.16 12.44
C ILE A 327 7.13 -3.09 11.60
N GLY A 328 7.01 -3.13 10.27
CA GLY A 328 8.15 -3.06 9.35
C GLY A 328 8.82 -4.41 9.09
N PHE A 329 9.16 -4.61 7.82
CA PHE A 329 9.72 -5.89 7.36
C PHE A 329 11.04 -6.28 8.03
N PRO A 330 12.01 -5.37 8.32
CA PRO A 330 13.25 -5.75 9.02
C PRO A 330 13.01 -6.31 10.41
N VAL A 331 11.96 -5.85 11.09
CA VAL A 331 11.55 -6.36 12.41
C VAL A 331 10.95 -7.75 12.26
N ILE A 332 10.08 -7.94 11.27
CA ILE A 332 9.45 -9.23 10.97
C ILE A 332 10.50 -10.27 10.57
N GLU A 333 11.45 -9.89 9.70
CA GLU A 333 12.55 -10.80 9.31
C GLU A 333 13.39 -11.21 10.52
N ASP A 334 13.66 -10.29 11.44
CA ASP A 334 14.42 -10.57 12.65
C ASP A 334 13.65 -11.50 13.62
N LEU A 335 12.32 -11.35 13.68
CA LEU A 335 11.46 -12.21 14.50
C LEU A 335 11.29 -13.62 13.92
N LEU A 336 11.24 -13.74 12.58
CA LEU A 336 11.02 -15.02 11.88
C LEU A 336 12.32 -15.78 11.56
N ASP A 337 13.49 -15.27 11.93
CA ASP A 337 14.77 -15.98 11.74
C ASP A 337 14.82 -17.26 12.61
N ILE A 338 14.62 -18.41 11.96
CA ILE A 338 14.56 -19.73 12.61
C ILE A 338 15.81 -20.02 13.45
N LYS A 339 17.00 -19.58 13.00
CA LYS A 339 18.26 -19.77 13.74
C LYS A 339 18.27 -18.95 15.02
N ARG A 340 17.58 -17.82 15.05
CA ARG A 340 17.43 -16.96 16.24
C ARG A 340 16.31 -17.44 17.14
N ILE A 341 15.20 -17.90 16.58
CA ILE A 341 14.10 -18.50 17.37
C ILE A 341 14.65 -19.64 18.24
N LYS A 342 15.48 -20.53 17.68
CA LYS A 342 16.14 -21.62 18.45
C LYS A 342 17.05 -21.08 19.56
N ARG A 343 17.76 -19.96 19.37
CA ARG A 343 18.57 -19.31 20.42
C ARG A 343 17.70 -18.52 21.42
N ALA A 344 16.55 -18.04 21.01
CA ALA A 344 15.64 -17.27 21.85
C ALA A 344 14.99 -18.14 22.94
N ILE A 345 14.91 -19.45 22.77
CA ILE A 345 14.43 -20.39 23.81
C ILE A 345 15.34 -20.32 25.05
N THR A 346 16.64 -20.10 24.85
CA THR A 346 17.63 -20.00 25.95
C THR A 346 17.87 -18.56 26.41
N SER A 347 17.64 -17.55 25.56
CA SER A 347 17.89 -16.13 25.87
C SER A 347 17.00 -15.20 25.03
N PRO A 348 15.70 -15.05 25.36
CA PRO A 348 14.70 -14.47 24.46
C PRO A 348 15.01 -13.05 23.98
N LEU A 349 15.45 -12.16 24.86
CA LEU A 349 15.62 -10.73 24.56
C LEU A 349 17.02 -10.35 24.08
N SER A 350 18.03 -11.18 24.36
CA SER A 350 19.42 -10.89 23.95
C SER A 350 19.70 -11.22 22.49
N SER A 351 18.82 -11.97 21.83
CA SER A 351 18.97 -12.45 20.45
C SER A 351 18.53 -11.44 19.38
N LEU A 352 17.65 -10.49 19.70
CA LEU A 352 17.11 -9.53 18.74
C LEU A 352 18.08 -8.37 18.47
N LYS A 353 18.07 -7.87 17.24
CA LYS A 353 18.81 -6.64 16.86
C LYS A 353 18.34 -5.45 17.72
N LEU A 354 19.23 -4.50 18.00
CA LEU A 354 18.88 -3.31 18.78
C LEU A 354 17.75 -2.50 18.12
N SER A 355 17.79 -2.33 16.79
CA SER A 355 16.74 -1.64 16.03
C SER A 355 15.38 -2.31 16.19
N THR A 356 15.32 -3.65 16.10
CA THR A 356 14.10 -4.43 16.32
C THR A 356 13.53 -4.22 17.72
N ARG A 357 14.38 -4.29 18.74
CA ARG A 357 13.96 -4.07 20.14
C ARG A 357 13.42 -2.68 20.36
N ILE A 358 14.12 -1.65 19.88
CA ILE A 358 13.68 -0.26 19.99
C ILE A 358 12.31 -0.09 19.32
N SER A 359 12.16 -0.54 18.08
CA SER A 359 10.90 -0.40 17.34
C SER A 359 9.75 -1.11 18.02
N LEU A 360 9.94 -2.37 18.47
CA LEU A 360 8.88 -3.13 19.13
C LEU A 360 8.45 -2.49 20.47
N TYR A 361 9.42 -2.17 21.34
CA TYR A 361 9.08 -1.58 22.63
C TYR A 361 8.38 -0.24 22.47
N THR A 362 8.88 0.62 21.58
CA THR A 362 8.25 1.92 21.34
C THR A 362 6.84 1.76 20.77
N SER A 363 6.64 0.86 19.81
CA SER A 363 5.31 0.61 19.23
C SER A 363 4.34 0.09 20.30
N ILE A 364 4.74 -0.87 21.12
CA ILE A 364 3.90 -1.41 22.21
C ILE A 364 3.55 -0.32 23.22
N ILE A 365 4.52 0.50 23.64
CA ILE A 365 4.29 1.59 24.59
C ILE A 365 3.29 2.60 24.01
N LEU A 366 3.44 2.99 22.73
CA LEU A 366 2.53 3.95 22.08
C LEU A 366 1.12 3.37 21.93
N ILE A 367 1.00 2.09 21.56
CA ILE A 367 -0.31 1.41 21.44
C ILE A 367 -1.01 1.34 22.81
N VAL A 368 -0.31 0.91 23.84
CA VAL A 368 -0.88 0.83 25.20
C VAL A 368 -1.24 2.21 25.72
N PHE A 369 -0.38 3.21 25.50
CA PHE A 369 -0.66 4.59 25.85
C PHE A 369 -1.91 5.12 25.15
N GLY A 370 -2.02 4.95 23.83
CA GLY A 370 -3.19 5.39 23.06
C GLY A 370 -4.47 4.68 23.48
N MET A 371 -4.40 3.36 23.71
CA MET A 371 -5.53 2.55 24.21
C MET A 371 -6.03 3.06 25.57
N ILE A 372 -5.13 3.28 26.52
CA ILE A 372 -5.47 3.77 27.87
C ILE A 372 -6.10 5.17 27.77
N MET A 373 -5.49 6.08 27.00
CA MET A 373 -5.99 7.44 26.87
C MET A 373 -7.36 7.47 26.19
N PHE A 374 -7.57 6.68 25.12
CA PHE A 374 -8.87 6.60 24.46
C PHE A 374 -9.94 6.05 25.41
N TYR A 375 -9.65 4.99 26.15
CA TYR A 375 -10.57 4.40 27.10
C TYR A 375 -11.02 5.40 28.17
N PHE A 376 -10.10 6.12 28.80
CA PHE A 376 -10.46 7.05 29.87
C PHE A 376 -11.09 8.35 29.39
N LEU A 377 -10.65 8.91 28.26
CA LEU A 377 -11.15 10.19 27.77
C LEU A 377 -12.49 10.06 27.06
N GLU A 378 -12.74 8.94 26.38
CA GLU A 378 -13.92 8.73 25.56
C GLU A 378 -15.01 7.87 26.24
N GLN A 379 -14.80 7.44 27.48
CA GLN A 379 -15.74 6.58 28.22
C GLN A 379 -17.15 7.18 28.33
N LYS A 380 -17.26 8.51 28.49
CA LYS A 380 -18.54 9.23 28.60
C LYS A 380 -19.01 9.81 27.25
N ASN A 381 -18.27 9.63 26.19
CA ASN A 381 -18.50 10.18 24.86
C ASN A 381 -18.70 9.05 23.85
N SER A 382 -17.77 8.80 22.96
CA SER A 382 -17.89 7.82 21.88
C SER A 382 -17.97 6.36 22.35
N LEU A 383 -17.55 6.03 23.59
CA LEU A 383 -17.68 4.69 24.18
C LEU A 383 -18.91 4.52 25.08
N ASN A 384 -19.74 5.54 25.20
CA ASN A 384 -20.85 5.55 26.14
C ASN A 384 -21.84 4.44 25.87
N ASN A 385 -22.46 3.74 25.84
CA ASN A 385 -23.38 2.64 25.50
C ASN A 385 -22.73 1.32 25.08
N MET A 386 -21.40 1.18 25.19
CA MET A 386 -20.71 -0.06 24.87
C MET A 386 -20.39 -0.89 26.10
N ASN A 387 -20.44 -2.21 25.97
CA ASN A 387 -19.95 -3.13 27.02
C ASN A 387 -18.42 -2.98 27.19
N ILE A 388 -17.89 -3.32 28.36
CA ILE A 388 -16.46 -3.17 28.70
C ILE A 388 -15.54 -3.84 27.66
N SER A 389 -15.87 -5.05 27.20
CA SER A 389 -15.11 -5.74 26.15
C SER A 389 -15.12 -4.97 24.83
N ALA A 390 -16.26 -4.42 24.42
CA ALA A 390 -16.39 -3.57 23.24
C ALA A 390 -15.57 -2.28 23.40
N GLN A 391 -15.65 -1.61 24.54
CA GLN A 391 -14.86 -0.42 24.85
C GLN A 391 -13.35 -0.69 24.73
N LEU A 392 -12.87 -1.83 25.23
CA LEU A 392 -11.46 -2.21 25.16
C LEU A 392 -11.02 -2.50 23.73
N ILE A 393 -11.81 -3.25 22.95
CA ILE A 393 -11.51 -3.56 21.55
C ILE A 393 -11.49 -2.27 20.72
N THR A 394 -12.49 -1.40 20.88
CA THR A 394 -12.55 -0.12 20.17
C THR A 394 -11.37 0.79 20.53
N SER A 395 -11.01 0.88 21.84
CA SER A 395 -9.86 1.68 22.29
C SER A 395 -8.55 1.14 21.72
N PHE A 396 -8.37 -0.18 21.73
CA PHE A 396 -7.21 -0.84 21.12
C PHE A 396 -7.15 -0.58 19.60
N PHE A 397 -8.28 -0.74 18.91
CA PHE A 397 -8.38 -0.49 17.47
C PHE A 397 -7.99 0.95 17.15
N HIS A 398 -8.60 1.94 17.84
CA HIS A 398 -8.29 3.36 17.58
C HIS A 398 -6.86 3.76 17.91
N SER A 399 -6.20 3.08 18.84
CA SER A 399 -4.78 3.29 19.10
C SER A 399 -3.90 2.78 17.95
N ILE A 400 -4.22 1.62 17.39
CA ILE A 400 -3.44 1.02 16.28
C ILE A 400 -3.67 1.78 14.98
N THR A 401 -4.93 2.13 14.67
CA THR A 401 -5.27 2.72 13.37
C THR A 401 -4.72 4.13 13.17
N ARG A 402 -4.08 4.73 14.16
CA ARG A 402 -3.42 6.05 14.02
C ARG A 402 -2.35 6.05 12.92
N THR A 403 -1.90 4.89 12.48
CA THR A 403 -0.98 4.76 11.34
C THR A 403 -1.68 4.38 10.03
N ALA A 404 -3.01 4.16 10.02
CA ALA A 404 -3.72 3.58 8.89
C ALA A 404 -5.04 4.26 8.49
N GLY A 405 -5.62 5.10 9.34
CA GLY A 405 -6.80 5.90 8.98
C GLY A 405 -8.17 5.22 9.04
N PHE A 406 -8.29 3.98 9.50
CA PHE A 406 -9.60 3.36 9.72
C PHE A 406 -10.25 3.87 11.00
N ASN A 407 -11.56 4.12 10.97
CA ASN A 407 -12.33 4.58 12.12
C ASN A 407 -13.60 3.74 12.31
N THR A 408 -13.83 3.30 13.56
CA THR A 408 -15.04 2.58 13.98
C THR A 408 -15.98 3.47 14.78
N VAL A 409 -15.58 4.70 15.07
CA VAL A 409 -16.40 5.76 15.66
C VAL A 409 -16.29 7.02 14.81
N ASP A 410 -17.29 7.88 14.90
CA ASP A 410 -17.25 9.19 14.24
C ASP A 410 -16.21 10.09 14.93
N ILE A 411 -15.17 10.46 14.18
CA ILE A 411 -14.08 11.30 14.68
C ILE A 411 -14.56 12.73 15.01
N SER A 412 -15.66 13.20 14.39
CA SER A 412 -16.22 14.52 14.69
C SER A 412 -16.79 14.62 16.10
N LEU A 413 -17.18 13.49 16.67
CA LEU A 413 -17.73 13.39 18.03
C LEU A 413 -16.65 13.15 19.10
N VAL A 414 -15.40 12.92 18.70
CA VAL A 414 -14.30 12.68 19.64
C VAL A 414 -13.91 13.97 20.35
N GLY A 415 -13.71 13.87 21.65
CA GLY A 415 -13.35 15.02 22.49
C GLY A 415 -12.00 15.65 22.12
N THR A 416 -11.90 16.98 22.23
CA THR A 416 -10.67 17.74 21.93
C THR A 416 -9.41 17.19 22.63
N PRO A 417 -9.44 16.75 23.90
CA PRO A 417 -8.24 16.17 24.54
C PRO A 417 -7.74 14.91 23.80
N MET A 418 -8.67 14.08 23.32
CA MET A 418 -8.29 12.86 22.60
C MET A 418 -7.79 13.18 21.18
N LEU A 419 -8.32 14.21 20.51
CA LEU A 419 -7.81 14.68 19.23
C LEU A 419 -6.33 15.13 19.34
N ILE A 420 -5.95 15.82 20.44
CA ILE A 420 -4.55 16.20 20.67
C ILE A 420 -3.66 14.95 20.82
N ILE A 421 -4.12 13.93 21.52
CA ILE A 421 -3.38 12.67 21.66
C ILE A 421 -3.27 11.96 20.30
N PHE A 422 -4.33 11.98 19.51
CA PHE A 422 -4.29 11.43 18.16
C PHE A 422 -3.27 12.15 17.27
N ILE A 423 -3.23 13.49 17.29
CA ILE A 423 -2.21 14.28 16.59
C ILE A 423 -0.80 13.83 17.01
N PHE A 424 -0.56 13.63 18.31
CA PHE A 424 0.73 13.16 18.80
C PHE A 424 1.03 11.72 18.32
N LEU A 425 0.06 10.81 18.37
CA LEU A 425 0.25 9.42 17.92
C LEU A 425 0.41 9.33 16.39
N MET A 426 -0.29 10.15 15.62
CA MET A 426 -0.15 10.22 14.17
C MET A 426 1.23 10.76 13.75
N PHE A 427 1.74 11.74 14.49
CA PHE A 427 3.09 12.29 14.26
C PHE A 427 4.19 11.23 14.44
N ILE A 428 3.99 10.29 15.37
CA ILE A 428 4.89 9.16 15.57
C ILE A 428 4.33 7.96 14.81
N GLY A 429 4.84 7.72 13.62
CA GLY A 429 4.36 6.67 12.73
C GLY A 429 4.88 5.27 13.05
N GLY A 430 4.91 4.42 12.03
CA GLY A 430 5.33 3.03 12.15
C GLY A 430 6.84 2.82 12.36
N ALA A 431 7.26 1.56 12.40
CA ALA A 431 8.67 1.19 12.50
C ALA A 431 9.42 1.46 11.19
N PRO A 432 10.76 1.57 11.20
CA PRO A 432 11.55 1.68 9.96
C PRO A 432 11.29 0.51 9.02
N GLY A 433 11.09 0.81 7.73
CA GLY A 433 10.77 -0.19 6.72
C GLY A 433 9.35 -0.76 6.85
N SER A 434 8.41 0.03 7.39
CA SER A 434 6.97 -0.24 7.46
C SER A 434 6.20 0.64 6.47
N PHE A 435 4.94 0.29 6.24
CA PHE A 435 4.00 1.07 5.44
C PHE A 435 3.39 2.27 6.23
N GLY A 436 3.44 2.24 7.56
CA GLY A 436 2.94 3.35 8.40
C GLY A 436 3.78 4.62 8.19
N GLY A 437 3.15 5.73 7.84
CA GLY A 437 3.78 7.04 7.69
C GLY A 437 4.26 7.66 9.01
N GLY A 438 4.57 8.95 9.03
CA GLY A 438 5.04 9.69 10.19
C GLY A 438 6.49 9.43 10.57
N ILE A 439 6.99 10.14 11.60
CA ILE A 439 8.35 9.95 12.10
C ILE A 439 8.50 8.54 12.67
N LYS A 440 9.48 7.79 12.16
CA LYS A 440 9.66 6.39 12.53
C LYS A 440 9.94 6.23 14.03
N THR A 441 9.39 5.16 14.62
CA THR A 441 9.52 4.88 16.07
C THR A 441 10.96 4.87 16.56
N SER A 442 11.92 4.40 15.75
CA SER A 442 13.35 4.42 16.09
C SER A 442 13.90 5.84 16.15
N THR A 443 13.49 6.73 15.23
CA THR A 443 13.90 8.13 15.19
C THR A 443 13.39 8.87 16.42
N PHE A 444 12.10 8.70 16.74
CA PHE A 444 11.51 9.26 17.97
C PHE A 444 12.23 8.79 19.23
N THR A 445 12.52 7.49 19.32
CA THR A 445 13.24 6.93 20.47
C THR A 445 14.65 7.52 20.62
N ILE A 446 15.39 7.68 19.53
CA ILE A 446 16.73 8.29 19.55
C ILE A 446 16.66 9.72 20.08
N ILE A 447 15.68 10.51 19.61
CA ILE A 447 15.48 11.89 20.08
C ILE A 447 15.15 11.92 21.56
N LEU A 448 14.20 11.08 22.01
CA LEU A 448 13.78 11.03 23.40
C LEU A 448 14.94 10.64 24.33
N TYR A 449 15.68 9.57 23.99
CA TYR A 449 16.85 9.15 24.77
C TYR A 449 17.98 10.18 24.72
N SER A 450 18.16 10.89 23.60
CA SER A 450 19.11 11.98 23.50
C SER A 450 18.76 13.10 24.46
N ALA A 451 17.51 13.56 24.45
CA ALA A 451 17.02 14.58 25.36
C ALA A 451 17.19 14.16 26.83
N MET A 452 16.76 12.94 27.17
CA MET A 452 16.88 12.41 28.56
C MET A 452 18.34 12.30 29.02
N ASN A 453 19.26 11.84 28.15
CA ASN A 453 20.68 11.73 28.50
C ASN A 453 21.34 13.11 28.65
N THR A 454 20.96 14.09 27.81
CA THR A 454 21.42 15.47 27.94
C THR A 454 20.96 16.09 29.28
N ILE A 455 19.69 15.92 29.65
CA ILE A 455 19.16 16.39 30.95
C ILE A 455 19.91 15.74 32.11
N ARG A 456 20.30 14.47 31.97
CA ARG A 456 21.08 13.74 32.99
C ARG A 456 22.58 14.05 32.97
N GLY A 457 23.05 14.98 32.15
CA GLY A 457 24.46 15.40 32.04
C GLY A 457 25.39 14.34 31.44
N LYS A 458 24.87 13.31 30.76
CA LYS A 458 25.70 12.26 30.16
C LYS A 458 26.34 12.76 28.87
N LYS A 459 27.66 12.62 28.74
CA LYS A 459 28.41 12.98 27.52
C LYS A 459 28.18 12.04 26.34
N LYS A 460 27.78 10.80 26.60
CA LYS A 460 27.50 9.79 25.57
C LYS A 460 26.04 9.35 25.64
N ILE A 461 25.37 9.28 24.50
CA ILE A 461 24.00 8.81 24.40
C ILE A 461 24.03 7.30 24.29
N GLU A 462 23.46 6.64 25.29
CA GLU A 462 23.40 5.18 25.39
C GLU A 462 21.96 4.72 25.36
N ILE A 463 21.64 3.75 24.48
CA ILE A 463 20.37 3.04 24.44
C ILE A 463 20.65 1.60 24.85
N GLY A 464 20.17 1.21 26.06
CA GLY A 464 20.55 -0.03 26.68
C GLY A 464 22.05 -0.04 27.05
N LYS A 465 22.81 -1.01 26.52
CA LYS A 465 24.28 -1.12 26.74
C LYS A 465 25.11 -0.66 25.54
N ARG A 466 24.52 0.03 24.55
CA ARG A 466 25.20 0.44 23.31
C ARG A 466 25.14 1.95 23.15
N THR A 467 26.29 2.53 22.80
CA THR A 467 26.39 3.98 22.45
C THR A 467 25.85 4.22 21.06
N VAL A 468 25.03 5.28 20.92
CA VAL A 468 24.50 5.73 19.62
C VAL A 468 25.50 6.69 18.99
N HIS A 469 25.81 6.47 17.72
CA HIS A 469 26.76 7.33 16.99
C HIS A 469 26.19 8.73 16.79
N SER A 470 27.00 9.78 17.00
CA SER A 470 26.57 11.19 16.90
C SER A 470 25.89 11.52 15.55
N LYS A 471 26.37 10.96 14.43
CA LYS A 471 25.74 11.15 13.10
C LYS A 471 24.27 10.72 13.05
N LEU A 472 23.90 9.65 13.74
CA LEU A 472 22.50 9.18 13.79
C LEU A 472 21.62 10.13 14.61
N ILE A 473 22.18 10.72 15.66
CA ILE A 473 21.48 11.68 16.50
C ILE A 473 21.18 12.95 15.70
N HIS A 474 22.20 13.51 15.02
CA HIS A 474 22.00 14.68 14.17
C HIS A 474 20.99 14.42 13.05
N LYS A 475 21.05 13.23 12.42
CA LYS A 475 20.07 12.83 11.41
C LYS A 475 18.66 12.79 12.02
N ALA A 476 18.47 12.19 13.18
CA ALA A 476 17.17 12.11 13.85
C ALA A 476 16.58 13.49 14.16
N PHE A 477 17.40 14.42 14.68
CA PHE A 477 16.97 15.80 14.93
C PHE A 477 16.64 16.56 13.64
N SER A 478 17.41 16.38 12.57
CA SER A 478 17.12 17.00 11.28
C SER A 478 15.78 16.53 10.73
N ILE A 479 15.49 15.23 10.81
CA ILE A 479 14.20 14.64 10.42
C ILE A 479 13.05 15.27 11.21
N PHE A 480 13.18 15.30 12.53
CA PHE A 480 12.14 15.85 13.41
C PHE A 480 11.86 17.32 13.09
N LEU A 481 12.91 18.13 12.97
CA LEU A 481 12.80 19.56 12.69
C LEU A 481 12.15 19.81 11.32
N PHE A 482 12.55 19.05 10.30
CA PHE A 482 12.00 19.18 8.96
C PHE A 482 10.51 18.77 8.90
N ALA A 483 10.15 17.63 9.50
CA ALA A 483 8.76 17.17 9.57
C ALA A 483 7.88 18.17 10.34
N SER A 484 8.34 18.66 11.51
CA SER A 484 7.60 19.64 12.30
C SER A 484 7.42 20.96 11.55
N SER A 485 8.46 21.42 10.83
CA SER A 485 8.39 22.63 10.01
C SER A 485 7.40 22.48 8.85
N ALA A 486 7.40 21.33 8.17
CA ALA A 486 6.48 21.06 7.08
C ALA A 486 5.02 21.06 7.57
N ILE A 487 4.74 20.39 8.70
CA ILE A 487 3.40 20.39 9.31
C ILE A 487 2.98 21.81 9.70
N PHE A 488 3.87 22.59 10.32
CA PHE A 488 3.58 23.96 10.69
C PHE A 488 3.23 24.82 9.48
N ILE A 489 4.00 24.72 8.39
CA ILE A 489 3.72 25.42 7.13
C ILE A 489 2.35 25.00 6.56
N CYS A 490 2.03 23.71 6.58
CA CYS A 490 0.72 23.20 6.13
C CYS A 490 -0.42 23.80 6.98
N ILE A 491 -0.30 23.76 8.31
CA ILE A 491 -1.32 24.35 9.21
C ILE A 491 -1.48 25.84 8.92
N PHE A 492 -0.37 26.57 8.73
CA PHE A 492 -0.39 27.99 8.43
C PHE A 492 -1.12 28.29 7.12
N ILE A 493 -0.80 27.59 6.04
CA ILE A 493 -1.45 27.77 4.72
C ILE A 493 -2.94 27.46 4.81
N LEU A 494 -3.31 26.35 5.45
CA LEU A 494 -4.70 25.93 5.61
C LEU A 494 -5.48 26.90 6.50
N SER A 495 -4.86 27.49 7.53
CA SER A 495 -5.51 28.51 8.36
C SER A 495 -5.82 29.80 7.61
N ILE A 496 -5.10 30.08 6.52
CA ILE A 496 -5.40 31.22 5.64
C ILE A 496 -6.60 30.91 4.74
N SER A 497 -6.69 29.68 4.22
CA SER A 497 -7.74 29.30 3.25
C SER A 497 -9.06 28.89 3.92
N ASP A 498 -8.99 28.21 5.06
CA ASP A 498 -10.11 27.56 5.76
C ASP A 498 -10.17 27.94 7.26
N GLY A 499 -9.79 29.15 7.60
CA GLY A 499 -9.70 29.62 9.00
C GLY A 499 -11.02 29.57 9.78
N ASP A 500 -12.16 29.60 9.09
CA ASP A 500 -13.51 29.48 9.63
C ASP A 500 -13.79 28.10 10.26
N LYS A 501 -13.06 27.05 9.86
CA LYS A 501 -13.22 25.69 10.40
C LYS A 501 -12.58 25.50 11.79
N GLY A 502 -11.80 26.47 12.25
CA GLY A 502 -11.09 26.42 13.52
C GLY A 502 -9.75 25.68 13.47
N LEU A 503 -8.85 26.00 14.41
CA LEU A 503 -7.48 25.51 14.40
C LEU A 503 -7.36 24.01 14.64
N MET A 504 -8.22 23.40 15.48
CA MET A 504 -8.08 21.98 15.85
C MET A 504 -8.36 21.04 14.68
N PRO A 505 -9.46 21.18 13.91
CA PRO A 505 -9.67 20.38 12.70
C PRO A 505 -8.55 20.56 11.68
N ILE A 506 -8.09 21.79 11.44
CA ILE A 506 -7.00 22.09 10.50
C ILE A 506 -5.70 21.40 10.93
N ALA A 507 -5.34 21.49 12.21
CA ALA A 507 -4.13 20.84 12.73
C ALA A 507 -4.23 19.31 12.64
N PHE A 508 -5.41 18.76 12.96
CA PHE A 508 -5.67 17.32 12.87
C PHE A 508 -5.53 16.82 11.43
N GLU A 509 -6.12 17.50 10.46
CA GLU A 509 -6.01 17.16 9.04
C GLU A 509 -4.58 17.31 8.52
N ALA A 510 -3.87 18.40 8.87
CA ALA A 510 -2.49 18.61 8.44
C ALA A 510 -1.55 17.51 8.92
N VAL A 511 -1.69 17.10 10.19
CA VAL A 511 -0.90 16.00 10.75
C VAL A 511 -1.32 14.67 10.14
N SER A 512 -2.61 14.44 9.95
CA SER A 512 -3.14 13.23 9.30
C SER A 512 -2.59 13.08 7.87
N ALA A 513 -2.59 14.15 7.07
CA ALA A 513 -2.03 14.15 5.73
C ALA A 513 -0.53 13.87 5.74
N SER A 514 0.23 14.48 6.67
CA SER A 514 1.67 14.29 6.78
C SER A 514 2.07 12.91 7.29
N SER A 515 1.20 12.29 8.08
CA SER A 515 1.41 10.97 8.68
C SER A 515 0.66 9.83 7.97
N SER A 516 -0.09 10.15 6.91
CA SER A 516 -0.84 9.17 6.10
C SER A 516 -1.91 8.41 6.90
N THR A 517 -2.80 9.07 7.69
CA THR A 517 -3.48 8.29 8.72
C THR A 517 -4.95 8.51 9.03
N VAL A 518 -5.67 9.56 8.63
CA VAL A 518 -7.10 9.69 9.07
C VAL A 518 -7.98 10.43 8.07
N LYS A 519 -9.23 9.97 7.92
CA LYS A 519 -10.26 10.66 7.12
C LYS A 519 -10.55 12.04 7.68
N PRO A 520 -10.61 13.09 6.83
CA PRO A 520 -10.95 14.43 7.28
C PRO A 520 -12.43 14.53 7.68
N VAL A 521 -12.70 15.40 8.64
CA VAL A 521 -14.06 15.76 9.05
C VAL A 521 -14.73 16.65 8.00
N THR A 522 -13.94 17.33 7.17
CA THR A 522 -14.41 18.21 6.08
C THR A 522 -13.42 18.19 4.91
N PRO A 523 -13.88 18.00 3.66
CA PRO A 523 -12.97 17.95 2.51
C PRO A 523 -12.34 19.31 2.24
N CYS A 524 -11.01 19.37 2.27
CA CYS A 524 -10.22 20.56 1.94
C CYS A 524 -9.47 20.35 0.62
N ARG A 525 -9.85 21.08 -0.44
CA ARG A 525 -9.32 20.91 -1.80
C ARG A 525 -7.84 21.27 -1.99
N ILE A 526 -7.21 21.97 -1.02
CA ILE A 526 -5.83 22.47 -1.15
C ILE A 526 -4.79 21.43 -0.71
N PHE A 527 -5.21 20.31 -0.17
CA PHE A 527 -4.35 19.29 0.44
C PHE A 527 -3.44 18.50 -0.53
N ALA A 528 -3.72 18.49 -1.83
CA ALA A 528 -2.91 17.76 -2.80
C ALA A 528 -1.44 18.16 -2.78
N ILE A 529 -1.15 19.44 -2.51
CA ILE A 529 0.22 19.98 -2.44
C ILE A 529 0.90 19.58 -1.14
N SER A 530 0.18 19.57 -0.01
CA SER A 530 0.77 19.24 1.29
C SER A 530 1.08 17.74 1.45
N SER A 531 0.21 16.87 0.93
CA SER A 531 0.45 15.41 0.91
C SER A 531 1.67 15.05 0.05
N PHE A 532 1.87 15.75 -1.08
CA PHE A 532 3.06 15.58 -1.92
C PHE A 532 4.33 16.04 -1.21
N ILE A 533 4.29 17.18 -0.50
CA ILE A 533 5.43 17.69 0.28
C ILE A 533 5.74 16.76 1.46
N ALA A 534 4.74 16.29 2.18
CA ALA A 534 4.91 15.41 3.33
C ALA A 534 5.37 14.00 2.93
N GLY A 535 4.78 13.40 1.89
CA GLY A 535 5.25 12.14 1.32
C GLY A 535 6.69 12.24 0.79
N SER A 536 7.09 13.41 0.28
CA SER A 536 8.49 13.68 -0.10
C SER A 536 9.43 13.71 1.11
N CYS A 537 8.96 14.11 2.31
CA CYS A 537 9.77 14.10 3.53
C CYS A 537 10.12 12.69 4.01
N ASP A 538 9.16 11.77 3.99
CA ASP A 538 9.41 10.35 4.32
C ASP A 538 10.35 9.69 3.30
N ILE A 539 10.42 10.22 2.10
CA ILE A 539 11.21 9.73 0.97
C ILE A 539 12.66 10.25 1.01
N ILE A 540 12.88 11.49 1.47
CA ILE A 540 14.20 12.12 1.48
C ILE A 540 15.04 11.68 2.70
N ILE A 541 14.45 11.08 3.69
CA ILE A 541 15.02 10.71 4.98
C ILE A 541 15.19 9.21 5.13
#